data_4b0d44fb8371f1725b2ff894b2e42e08
#
_entry.id   4b0d44fb8371f1725b2ff894b2e42e08
#
_cell.length_a   1.000
_cell.length_b   1.000
_cell.length_c   1.000
_cell.angle_alpha   90.00
_cell.angle_beta   90.00
_cell.angle_gamma   90.00
#
_symmetry.space_group_name_H-M   'P 1'
#
loop_
_entity.id
_entity.type
_entity.pdbx_description
1 polymer ?
#
loop_
_entity_poly.entity_id
_entity_poly.type
_entity_poly.pdbx_seq_one_letter_code
_entity_poly.pdbx_strand_id
1 'polypeptide(L)'
;MSSPNEGSAGATATEPSPPGGNGAAADGAGAPAKPARRGLKRSTRVALLIILVVALLAGGVFAASYFLDARNYVSTDNAQLDGNRIAVNAPASGTLIDWRATQGAELTADQVVGRIKVNGGFVQPQQSIRAPADGTVAVDSGVEGAFVTAGTQLAVAYDFSKVYVTARVDETDIDAIRIGQRVDFTVDAFPDNEFTGSVREIQGGAAGVFSLFPQSNTSGNFQKVTQVIPVKISIDDLQGLNLVPGMNVTVKIDKRT
;
A
#
# COMPACT_ATOMS: atom_id res chain seq x y z
N MET A 1 -38.36 -14.77 -32.34
CA MET A 1 -38.35 -14.35 -33.77
C MET A 1 -36.92 -14.48 -34.21
N SER A 2 -36.64 -15.61 -34.73
CA SER A 2 -36.27 -16.03 -36.09
C SER A 2 -34.77 -16.03 -36.30
N SER A 3 -34.23 -17.22 -36.19
CA SER A 3 -33.16 -17.71 -37.09
C SER A 3 -33.70 -17.71 -38.53
N PRO A 4 -32.99 -18.19 -39.57
CA PRO A 4 -31.70 -18.81 -39.75
C PRO A 4 -31.00 -18.40 -41.10
N ASN A 5 -29.86 -18.99 -41.50
CA ASN A 5 -29.71 -19.82 -42.71
C ASN A 5 -28.20 -19.88 -43.08
N GLU A 6 -27.51 -21.03 -43.06
CA GLU A 6 -27.47 -22.12 -44.04
C GLU A 6 -26.95 -21.75 -45.43
N GLY A 7 -26.02 -22.57 -45.88
CA GLY A 7 -25.69 -22.89 -47.24
C GLY A 7 -24.19 -23.06 -47.47
N SER A 8 -23.62 -24.18 -47.40
CA SER A 8 -23.72 -25.43 -48.18
C SER A 8 -22.87 -25.45 -49.46
N ALA A 9 -22.07 -26.45 -49.52
CA ALA A 9 -21.73 -27.37 -50.65
C ALA A 9 -20.79 -26.79 -51.73
N GLY A 10 -19.88 -27.51 -52.30
CA GLY A 10 -19.67 -28.92 -52.55
C GLY A 10 -18.50 -29.04 -53.51
N ALA A 11 -17.78 -30.09 -53.36
CA ALA A 11 -17.52 -31.18 -54.31
C ALA A 11 -17.00 -30.76 -55.72
N THR A 12 -15.96 -31.31 -56.27
CA THR A 12 -15.81 -32.69 -56.81
C THR A 12 -14.42 -32.83 -57.46
N ALA A 13 -13.77 -33.90 -57.13
CA ALA A 13 -12.96 -34.84 -57.90
C ALA A 13 -12.76 -34.62 -59.42
N THR A 14 -11.56 -34.87 -59.91
CA THR A 14 -11.32 -35.85 -60.98
C THR A 14 -9.82 -36.07 -61.20
N GLU A 15 -9.38 -37.31 -61.05
CA GLU A 15 -8.19 -37.91 -61.63
C GLU A 15 -8.44 -38.20 -63.14
N PRO A 16 -7.41 -38.29 -64.02
CA PRO A 16 -6.79 -39.59 -64.29
C PRO A 16 -5.31 -39.55 -64.67
N SER A 17 -4.64 -40.68 -64.44
CA SER A 17 -3.36 -41.17 -65.00
C SER A 17 -3.52 -41.81 -66.38
N PRO A 18 -2.46 -42.41 -66.95
CA PRO A 18 -1.16 -42.05 -67.51
C PRO A 18 -1.04 -42.32 -69.03
N PRO A 19 0.07 -42.43 -69.73
CA PRO A 19 1.12 -43.43 -69.62
C PRO A 19 2.55 -43.05 -70.13
N GLY A 20 3.51 -43.81 -69.64
CA GLY A 20 4.53 -44.52 -70.34
C GLY A 20 5.75 -43.81 -70.91
N GLY A 21 6.93 -44.39 -70.55
CA GLY A 21 8.11 -44.28 -71.39
C GLY A 21 9.47 -44.34 -70.68
N ASN A 22 9.99 -45.49 -70.50
CA ASN A 22 11.39 -46.02 -70.43
C ASN A 22 12.54 -45.01 -70.48
N GLY A 23 13.52 -45.31 -69.62
CA GLY A 23 14.94 -45.03 -69.92
C GLY A 23 15.86 -44.93 -68.71
N ALA A 24 16.36 -46.09 -68.37
CA ALA A 24 17.71 -46.47 -67.91
C ALA A 24 18.58 -45.52 -67.05
N ALA A 25 18.94 -46.08 -65.91
CA ALA A 25 20.29 -46.21 -65.37
C ALA A 25 20.99 -45.12 -64.63
N ALA A 26 21.33 -45.50 -63.44
CA ALA A 26 22.59 -45.31 -62.73
C ALA A 26 22.65 -44.36 -61.52
N ASP A 27 22.84 -45.10 -60.42
CA ASP A 27 23.75 -44.82 -59.32
C ASP A 27 23.79 -43.43 -58.64
N GLY A 28 23.58 -43.50 -57.36
CA GLY A 28 24.01 -42.48 -56.43
C GLY A 28 23.10 -42.26 -55.22
N ALA A 29 22.89 -43.37 -54.46
CA ALA A 29 22.28 -43.21 -53.12
C ALA A 29 23.21 -42.41 -52.23
N GLY A 30 23.06 -41.06 -52.25
CA GLY A 30 23.61 -40.17 -51.28
C GLY A 30 22.71 -40.16 -50.02
N ALA A 31 23.07 -40.92 -49.00
CA ALA A 31 22.45 -40.83 -47.68
C ALA A 31 22.49 -39.39 -47.19
N PRO A 32 21.42 -38.86 -46.54
CA PRO A 32 21.44 -37.52 -45.98
C PRO A 32 22.54 -37.45 -44.92
N ALA A 33 23.51 -36.57 -45.17
CA ALA A 33 24.60 -36.31 -44.24
C ALA A 33 24.01 -35.78 -42.94
N LYS A 34 24.18 -36.54 -41.86
CA LYS A 34 23.90 -36.11 -40.50
C LYS A 34 24.63 -34.77 -40.27
N PRO A 35 23.96 -33.72 -39.76
CA PRO A 35 24.63 -32.45 -39.49
C PRO A 35 25.78 -32.72 -38.51
N ALA A 36 27.01 -32.46 -38.98
CA ALA A 36 28.20 -32.54 -38.15
C ALA A 36 28.03 -31.61 -36.94
N ARG A 37 27.89 -32.19 -35.75
CA ARG A 37 27.94 -31.46 -34.49
C ARG A 37 29.33 -30.83 -34.39
N ARG A 38 29.44 -29.57 -34.80
CA ARG A 38 30.66 -28.76 -34.60
C ARG A 38 30.90 -28.68 -33.11
N GLY A 39 31.79 -29.48 -32.59
CA GLY A 39 32.23 -29.41 -31.20
C GLY A 39 32.80 -28.01 -30.93
N LEU A 40 32.23 -27.30 -29.94
CA LEU A 40 32.72 -26.01 -29.49
C LEU A 40 34.23 -26.08 -29.21
N LYS A 41 34.97 -25.13 -29.77
CA LYS A 41 36.44 -24.98 -29.53
C LYS A 41 36.70 -24.97 -28.03
N ARG A 42 37.85 -25.55 -27.59
CA ARG A 42 38.21 -25.58 -26.15
C ARG A 42 38.15 -24.21 -25.49
N SER A 43 38.56 -23.14 -26.17
CA SER A 43 38.46 -21.77 -25.67
C SER A 43 37.01 -21.33 -25.42
N THR A 44 36.06 -21.73 -26.28
CA THR A 44 34.64 -21.38 -26.11
C THR A 44 34.00 -22.14 -24.92
N ARG A 45 34.46 -23.41 -24.70
CA ARG A 45 34.01 -24.19 -23.52
C ARG A 45 34.53 -23.56 -22.22
N VAL A 46 35.79 -23.13 -22.19
CA VAL A 46 36.39 -22.45 -21.03
C VAL A 46 35.70 -21.11 -20.79
N ALA A 47 35.43 -20.29 -21.82
CA ALA A 47 34.71 -19.05 -21.70
C ALA A 47 33.29 -19.25 -21.15
N LEU A 48 32.55 -20.27 -21.65
CA LEU A 48 31.22 -20.64 -21.15
C LEU A 48 31.26 -21.10 -19.68
N LEU A 49 32.29 -21.87 -19.28
CA LEU A 49 32.48 -22.25 -17.88
C LEU A 49 32.76 -21.06 -17.00
N ILE A 50 33.59 -20.10 -17.41
CA ILE A 50 33.85 -18.88 -16.66
C ILE A 50 32.56 -18.06 -16.51
N ILE A 51 31.80 -17.87 -17.57
CA ILE A 51 30.53 -17.16 -17.54
C ILE A 51 29.56 -17.89 -16.59
N LEU A 52 29.48 -19.21 -16.65
CA LEU A 52 28.64 -20.00 -15.75
C LEU A 52 29.04 -19.82 -14.29
N VAL A 53 30.34 -19.86 -13.99
CA VAL A 53 30.85 -19.67 -12.62
C VAL A 53 30.58 -18.26 -12.13
N VAL A 54 30.77 -17.24 -12.96
CA VAL A 54 30.46 -15.85 -12.61
C VAL A 54 28.95 -15.68 -12.37
N ALA A 55 28.10 -16.28 -13.22
CA ALA A 55 26.65 -16.24 -13.05
C ALA A 55 26.20 -16.95 -11.76
N LEU A 56 26.82 -18.10 -11.42
CA LEU A 56 26.54 -18.82 -10.18
C LEU A 56 26.99 -18.03 -8.95
N LEU A 57 28.16 -17.38 -9.00
CA LEU A 57 28.64 -16.52 -7.91
C LEU A 57 27.73 -15.29 -7.75
N ALA A 58 27.40 -14.61 -8.84
CA ALA A 58 26.49 -13.45 -8.78
C ALA A 58 25.10 -13.86 -8.29
N GLY A 59 24.55 -14.98 -8.79
CA GLY A 59 23.27 -15.54 -8.33
C GLY A 59 23.32 -15.98 -6.86
N GLY A 60 24.44 -16.57 -6.44
CA GLY A 60 24.67 -16.99 -5.04
C GLY A 60 24.72 -15.80 -4.08
N VAL A 61 25.44 -14.74 -4.44
CA VAL A 61 25.51 -13.49 -3.66
C VAL A 61 24.14 -12.82 -3.58
N PHE A 62 23.44 -12.73 -4.71
CA PHE A 62 22.08 -12.17 -4.75
C PHE A 62 21.10 -12.97 -3.89
N ALA A 63 21.11 -14.30 -4.02
CA ALA A 63 20.25 -15.16 -3.21
C ALA A 63 20.59 -15.06 -1.71
N ALA A 64 21.89 -14.99 -1.35
CA ALA A 64 22.32 -14.82 0.03
C ALA A 64 21.88 -13.47 0.60
N SER A 65 22.04 -12.36 -0.14
CA SER A 65 21.58 -11.04 0.32
C SER A 65 20.07 -11.01 0.53
N TYR A 66 19.30 -11.53 -0.42
CA TYR A 66 17.85 -11.60 -0.29
C TYR A 66 17.40 -12.44 0.92
N PHE A 67 18.06 -13.58 1.16
CA PHE A 67 17.73 -14.44 2.29
C PHE A 67 18.12 -13.83 3.64
N LEU A 68 19.23 -13.09 3.68
CA LEU A 68 19.68 -12.38 4.88
C LEU A 68 18.75 -11.21 5.20
N ASP A 69 18.29 -10.45 4.20
CA ASP A 69 17.34 -9.36 4.41
C ASP A 69 15.99 -9.88 4.92
N ALA A 70 15.43 -10.91 4.30
CA ALA A 70 14.18 -11.52 4.75
C ALA A 70 14.28 -12.09 6.19
N ARG A 71 15.48 -12.54 6.61
CA ARG A 71 15.71 -13.07 7.96
C ARG A 71 15.87 -11.96 9.00
N ASN A 72 16.45 -10.83 8.62
CA ASN A 72 16.82 -9.76 9.54
C ASN A 72 15.76 -8.67 9.68
N TYR A 73 14.88 -8.53 8.72
CA TYR A 73 13.87 -7.47 8.69
C TYR A 73 12.45 -8.03 8.59
N VAL A 74 11.50 -7.36 9.24
CA VAL A 74 10.07 -7.46 8.90
C VAL A 74 9.76 -6.27 8.00
N SER A 75 9.31 -6.52 6.78
CA SER A 75 8.94 -5.47 5.84
C SER A 75 7.43 -5.49 5.59
N THR A 76 6.81 -4.33 5.61
CA THR A 76 5.40 -4.16 5.23
C THR A 76 5.21 -2.86 4.45
N ASP A 77 4.42 -2.94 3.38
CA ASP A 77 3.90 -1.81 2.61
C ASP A 77 2.49 -1.39 3.08
N ASN A 78 1.90 -2.17 3.99
CA ASN A 78 0.61 -1.85 4.59
C ASN A 78 0.81 -0.94 5.82
N ALA A 79 1.37 0.24 5.57
CA ALA A 79 1.60 1.25 6.60
C ALA A 79 1.18 2.63 6.11
N GLN A 80 0.81 3.48 7.03
CA GLN A 80 0.44 4.86 6.74
C GLN A 80 0.89 5.81 7.83
N LEU A 81 1.16 7.05 7.45
CA LEU A 81 1.29 8.14 8.42
C LEU A 81 -0.04 8.38 9.10
N ASP A 82 -0.01 8.56 10.39
CA ASP A 82 -1.17 8.83 11.23
C ASP A 82 -0.84 9.97 12.21
N GLY A 83 -1.86 10.52 12.86
CA GLY A 83 -1.71 11.60 13.80
C GLY A 83 -2.88 11.67 14.76
N ASN A 84 -2.66 12.29 15.90
CA ASN A 84 -3.72 12.49 16.88
C ASN A 84 -4.74 13.50 16.34
N ARG A 85 -5.96 13.04 16.13
CA ARG A 85 -7.07 13.87 15.69
C ARG A 85 -7.51 14.82 16.80
N ILE A 86 -7.56 16.10 16.45
CA ILE A 86 -8.05 17.18 17.30
C ILE A 86 -9.42 17.59 16.75
N ALA A 87 -10.49 17.15 17.40
CA ALA A 87 -11.85 17.49 16.98
C ALA A 87 -12.29 18.80 17.60
N VAL A 88 -12.66 19.77 16.75
CA VAL A 88 -13.29 21.02 17.18
C VAL A 88 -14.80 20.83 17.07
N ASN A 89 -15.47 20.75 18.22
CA ASN A 89 -16.90 20.47 18.30
C ASN A 89 -17.70 21.70 18.75
N ALA A 90 -18.96 21.73 18.34
CA ALA A 90 -19.93 22.72 18.78
C ALA A 90 -20.26 22.56 20.28
N PRO A 91 -20.01 23.53 21.16
CA PRO A 91 -20.30 23.43 22.59
C PRO A 91 -21.78 23.54 22.93
N ALA A 92 -22.59 24.10 22.04
CA ALA A 92 -24.03 24.28 22.21
C ALA A 92 -24.77 24.17 20.88
N SER A 93 -26.10 24.06 20.93
CA SER A 93 -26.94 24.13 19.73
C SER A 93 -27.30 25.59 19.40
N GLY A 94 -27.21 25.96 18.11
CA GLY A 94 -27.48 27.32 17.67
C GLY A 94 -26.94 27.60 16.27
N THR A 95 -26.86 28.87 15.92
CA THR A 95 -26.34 29.31 14.62
C THR A 95 -24.85 29.62 14.74
N LEU A 96 -24.04 29.03 13.84
CA LEU A 96 -22.59 29.27 13.77
C LEU A 96 -22.30 30.65 13.22
N ILE A 97 -21.49 31.44 13.94
CA ILE A 97 -21.05 32.78 13.55
C ILE A 97 -19.56 32.96 13.81
N ASP A 98 -18.95 33.88 13.10
CA ASP A 98 -17.52 34.24 13.25
C ASP A 98 -16.59 33.02 13.09
N TRP A 99 -16.88 32.11 12.16
CA TRP A 99 -16.09 30.93 11.95
C TRP A 99 -14.75 31.21 11.28
N ARG A 100 -13.64 30.75 11.90
CA ARG A 100 -12.26 31.03 11.48
C ARG A 100 -11.40 29.77 11.28
N ALA A 101 -11.87 28.59 11.70
CA ALA A 101 -11.12 27.34 11.54
C ALA A 101 -11.27 26.77 10.12
N THR A 102 -10.84 27.55 9.12
CA THR A 102 -10.79 27.13 7.72
C THR A 102 -9.67 26.14 7.47
N GLN A 103 -9.79 25.33 6.43
CA GLN A 103 -8.77 24.35 6.05
C GLN A 103 -7.39 25.02 5.89
N GLY A 104 -6.36 24.43 6.50
CA GLY A 104 -4.99 24.96 6.53
C GLY A 104 -4.74 26.01 7.62
N ALA A 105 -5.76 26.44 8.39
CA ALA A 105 -5.56 27.40 9.48
C ALA A 105 -4.82 26.73 10.65
N GLU A 106 -3.85 27.46 11.21
CA GLU A 106 -3.16 27.05 12.44
C GLU A 106 -4.01 27.40 13.66
N LEU A 107 -4.17 26.43 14.53
CA LEU A 107 -4.90 26.55 15.80
C LEU A 107 -3.92 26.51 16.96
N THR A 108 -4.15 27.36 17.94
CA THR A 108 -3.49 27.32 19.24
C THR A 108 -4.50 26.87 20.31
N ALA A 109 -4.04 26.11 21.29
CA ALA A 109 -4.87 25.65 22.39
C ALA A 109 -5.63 26.83 23.02
N ASP A 110 -6.92 26.65 23.34
CA ASP A 110 -7.85 27.66 23.88
C ASP A 110 -8.15 28.85 22.95
N GLN A 111 -7.61 28.90 21.74
CA GLN A 111 -7.93 29.94 20.75
C GLN A 111 -9.43 29.88 20.39
N VAL A 112 -10.08 31.06 20.37
CA VAL A 112 -11.46 31.15 19.89
C VAL A 112 -11.48 31.11 18.37
N VAL A 113 -12.09 30.03 17.83
CA VAL A 113 -12.16 29.76 16.39
C VAL A 113 -13.55 30.04 15.79
N GLY A 114 -14.51 30.35 16.62
CA GLY A 114 -15.87 30.67 16.19
C GLY A 114 -16.78 30.92 17.39
N ARG A 115 -18.04 31.23 17.11
CA ARG A 115 -19.07 31.39 18.13
C ARG A 115 -20.36 30.75 17.70
N ILE A 116 -21.16 30.35 18.67
CA ILE A 116 -22.52 29.87 18.45
C ILE A 116 -23.47 30.85 19.09
N LYS A 117 -24.38 31.39 18.30
CA LYS A 117 -25.54 32.13 18.73
C LYS A 117 -26.61 31.15 19.15
N VAL A 118 -26.80 31.00 20.47
CA VAL A 118 -27.76 30.02 21.00
C VAL A 118 -29.19 30.57 20.81
N ASN A 119 -30.03 29.77 20.19
CA ASN A 119 -31.44 30.12 19.98
C ASN A 119 -32.23 29.83 21.26
N GLY A 120 -32.72 30.85 21.94
CA GLY A 120 -33.57 30.70 23.12
C GLY A 120 -33.82 32.00 23.84
N GLY A 121 -35.07 32.42 23.94
CA GLY A 121 -35.53 33.52 24.75
C GLY A 121 -35.20 34.93 24.23
N PHE A 122 -35.47 35.96 25.09
CA PHE A 122 -35.21 37.35 24.78
C PHE A 122 -33.72 37.74 24.72
N VAL A 123 -32.84 36.90 25.26
CA VAL A 123 -31.40 37.07 25.21
C VAL A 123 -30.83 35.93 24.37
N GLN A 124 -30.02 36.24 23.37
CA GLN A 124 -29.34 35.29 22.52
C GLN A 124 -27.87 35.20 22.96
N PRO A 125 -27.54 34.37 23.94
CA PRO A 125 -26.17 34.27 24.42
C PRO A 125 -25.28 33.70 23.32
N GLN A 126 -24.06 34.22 23.21
CA GLN A 126 -23.05 33.71 22.32
C GLN A 126 -22.09 32.83 23.10
N GLN A 127 -21.87 31.61 22.63
CA GLN A 127 -20.90 30.70 23.22
C GLN A 127 -19.71 30.57 22.29
N SER A 128 -18.50 30.77 22.82
CA SER A 128 -17.26 30.65 22.05
C SER A 128 -16.91 29.19 21.82
N ILE A 129 -16.51 28.90 20.59
CA ILE A 129 -15.89 27.63 20.22
C ILE A 129 -14.38 27.81 20.35
N ARG A 130 -13.73 26.91 21.10
CA ARG A 130 -12.29 26.96 21.31
C ARG A 130 -11.60 25.75 20.73
N ALA A 131 -10.38 25.92 20.21
CA ALA A 131 -9.51 24.84 19.82
C ALA A 131 -9.05 24.08 21.07
N PRO A 132 -9.20 22.75 21.14
CA PRO A 132 -8.81 21.97 22.31
C PRO A 132 -7.29 21.77 22.46
N ALA A 133 -6.53 21.94 21.38
CA ALA A 133 -5.07 21.79 21.34
C ALA A 133 -4.48 22.53 20.13
N ASP A 134 -3.14 22.64 20.12
CA ASP A 134 -2.38 23.16 18.96
C ASP A 134 -2.48 22.20 17.78
N GLY A 135 -2.58 22.74 16.57
CA GLY A 135 -2.61 21.93 15.36
C GLY A 135 -3.04 22.72 14.13
N THR A 136 -3.05 22.07 12.98
CA THR A 136 -3.49 22.64 11.71
C THR A 136 -4.78 21.98 11.26
N VAL A 137 -5.75 22.76 10.81
CA VAL A 137 -7.04 22.27 10.32
C VAL A 137 -6.87 21.51 9.04
N ALA A 138 -7.19 20.21 9.05
CA ALA A 138 -7.17 19.34 7.88
C ALA A 138 -8.54 19.29 7.20
N VAL A 139 -9.62 19.28 7.98
CA VAL A 139 -10.99 19.23 7.46
C VAL A 139 -11.80 20.34 8.12
N ASP A 140 -12.45 21.15 7.30
CA ASP A 140 -13.42 22.17 7.71
C ASP A 140 -14.82 21.71 7.27
N SER A 141 -15.72 21.57 8.25
CA SER A 141 -17.14 21.24 8.05
C SER A 141 -18.05 22.36 8.58
N GLY A 142 -17.46 23.45 9.10
CA GLY A 142 -18.19 24.59 9.65
C GLY A 142 -18.71 25.48 8.52
N VAL A 143 -20.01 25.71 8.49
CA VAL A 143 -20.64 26.67 7.56
C VAL A 143 -21.20 27.82 8.37
N GLU A 144 -20.68 29.03 8.15
CA GLU A 144 -21.16 30.22 8.83
C GLU A 144 -22.64 30.47 8.48
N GLY A 145 -23.43 30.80 9.51
CA GLY A 145 -24.89 30.96 9.37
C GLY A 145 -25.69 29.67 9.46
N ALA A 146 -25.06 28.49 9.39
CA ALA A 146 -25.74 27.22 9.55
C ALA A 146 -26.15 26.96 11.00
N PHE A 147 -27.26 26.26 11.18
CA PHE A 147 -27.67 25.73 12.49
C PHE A 147 -26.88 24.44 12.79
N VAL A 148 -26.26 24.38 13.96
CA VAL A 148 -25.51 23.22 14.43
C VAL A 148 -26.06 22.77 15.78
N THR A 149 -25.94 21.48 16.07
CA THR A 149 -26.32 20.89 17.36
C THR A 149 -25.08 20.75 18.26
N ALA A 150 -25.29 20.78 19.57
CA ALA A 150 -24.20 20.51 20.51
C ALA A 150 -23.54 19.18 20.22
N GLY A 151 -22.19 19.13 20.23
CA GLY A 151 -21.40 17.96 19.92
C GLY A 151 -21.11 17.75 18.43
N THR A 152 -21.75 18.53 17.51
CA THR A 152 -21.42 18.44 16.06
C THR A 152 -19.94 18.80 15.85
N GLN A 153 -19.20 17.93 15.13
CA GLN A 153 -17.83 18.18 14.73
C GLN A 153 -17.81 19.22 13.60
N LEU A 154 -17.15 20.35 13.86
CA LEU A 154 -17.05 21.48 12.93
C LEU A 154 -15.73 21.51 12.17
N ALA A 155 -14.66 21.04 12.80
CA ALA A 155 -13.37 20.89 12.14
C ALA A 155 -12.58 19.73 12.75
N VAL A 156 -11.63 19.21 11.95
CA VAL A 156 -10.61 18.26 12.38
C VAL A 156 -9.26 18.89 12.13
N ALA A 157 -8.44 18.96 13.17
CA ALA A 157 -7.06 19.40 13.08
C ALA A 157 -6.11 18.25 13.47
N TYR A 158 -4.86 18.38 13.08
CA TYR A 158 -3.75 17.48 13.46
C TYR A 158 -2.54 18.31 13.88
N ASP A 159 -1.81 17.80 14.85
CA ASP A 159 -0.48 18.31 15.19
C ASP A 159 0.54 17.58 14.31
N PHE A 160 0.98 18.24 13.24
CA PHE A 160 1.94 17.66 12.29
C PHE A 160 3.35 17.46 12.88
N SER A 161 3.64 18.05 14.04
CA SER A 161 4.89 17.80 14.74
C SER A 161 4.89 16.47 15.52
N LYS A 162 3.71 15.86 15.70
CA LYS A 162 3.50 14.64 16.47
C LYS A 162 2.87 13.51 15.64
N VAL A 163 3.22 13.46 14.35
CA VAL A 163 2.83 12.36 13.48
C VAL A 163 3.64 11.10 13.81
N TYR A 164 3.04 9.95 13.53
CA TYR A 164 3.64 8.65 13.71
C TYR A 164 3.23 7.73 12.56
N VAL A 165 3.94 6.62 12.37
CA VAL A 165 3.56 5.61 11.39
C VAL A 165 2.76 4.51 12.08
N THR A 166 1.64 4.12 11.49
CA THR A 166 0.88 2.93 11.85
C THR A 166 1.14 1.88 10.79
N ALA A 167 1.97 0.88 11.13
CA ALA A 167 2.28 -0.26 10.28
C ALA A 167 1.38 -1.44 10.65
N ARG A 168 0.76 -2.07 9.65
CA ARG A 168 -0.02 -3.29 9.82
C ARG A 168 0.87 -4.48 9.49
N VAL A 169 1.31 -5.18 10.53
CA VAL A 169 2.22 -6.31 10.42
C VAL A 169 1.43 -7.61 10.48
N ASP A 170 1.80 -8.59 9.65
CA ASP A 170 1.17 -9.90 9.67
C ASP A 170 1.33 -10.58 11.04
N GLU A 171 0.29 -11.25 11.51
CA GLU A 171 0.27 -11.96 12.79
C GLU A 171 1.43 -12.96 12.91
N THR A 172 1.84 -13.55 11.80
CA THR A 172 2.95 -14.52 11.72
C THR A 172 4.32 -13.91 12.04
N ASP A 173 4.48 -12.60 11.84
CA ASP A 173 5.75 -11.89 12.01
C ASP A 173 5.82 -11.10 13.33
N ILE A 174 4.70 -10.97 14.04
CA ILE A 174 4.61 -10.13 15.24
C ILE A 174 5.51 -10.61 16.38
N ASP A 175 5.74 -11.94 16.47
CA ASP A 175 6.62 -12.52 17.49
C ASP A 175 8.09 -12.06 17.36
N ALA A 176 8.47 -11.56 16.21
CA ALA A 176 9.81 -11.01 15.97
C ALA A 176 9.92 -9.51 16.33
N ILE A 177 8.80 -8.84 16.65
CA ILE A 177 8.76 -7.39 16.88
C ILE A 177 8.73 -7.11 18.38
N ARG A 178 9.53 -6.13 18.79
CA ARG A 178 9.61 -5.65 20.19
C ARG A 178 9.59 -4.12 20.23
N ILE A 179 9.06 -3.58 21.32
CA ILE A 179 9.10 -2.13 21.58
C ILE A 179 10.57 -1.68 21.68
N GLY A 180 10.90 -0.57 21.02
CA GLY A 180 12.23 0.01 20.97
C GLY A 180 13.07 -0.43 19.78
N GLN A 181 12.63 -1.40 18.97
CA GLN A 181 13.34 -1.79 17.75
C GLN A 181 13.43 -0.64 16.77
N ARG A 182 14.59 -0.53 16.10
CA ARG A 182 14.81 0.45 15.04
C ARG A 182 14.00 0.10 13.81
N VAL A 183 13.47 1.14 13.21
CA VAL A 183 12.66 1.05 12.00
C VAL A 183 13.20 2.04 10.98
N ASP A 184 13.45 1.56 9.78
CA ASP A 184 13.73 2.40 8.61
C ASP A 184 12.47 2.40 7.73
N PHE A 185 12.08 3.55 7.21
CA PHE A 185 10.88 3.65 6.39
C PHE A 185 10.99 4.74 5.33
N THR A 186 10.24 4.57 4.26
CA THR A 186 10.10 5.53 3.16
C THR A 186 8.65 5.94 3.00
N VAL A 187 8.42 7.21 2.71
CA VAL A 187 7.08 7.75 2.44
C VAL A 187 6.91 7.86 0.93
N ASP A 188 5.82 7.32 0.38
CA ASP A 188 5.61 7.29 -1.08
C ASP A 188 5.61 8.68 -1.74
N ALA A 189 5.21 9.71 -0.97
CA ALA A 189 5.27 11.09 -1.43
C ALA A 189 6.70 11.66 -1.51
N PHE A 190 7.68 11.04 -0.84
CA PHE A 190 9.08 11.48 -0.75
C PHE A 190 10.03 10.28 -0.93
N PRO A 191 10.08 9.65 -2.12
CA PRO A 191 10.78 8.38 -2.33
C PRO A 191 12.31 8.48 -2.17
N ASP A 192 12.88 9.67 -2.31
CA ASP A 192 14.32 9.92 -2.18
C ASP A 192 14.75 10.15 -0.71
N ASN A 193 13.79 10.21 0.24
CA ASN A 193 14.07 10.44 1.65
C ASN A 193 13.83 9.15 2.44
N GLU A 194 14.87 8.69 3.13
CA GLU A 194 14.76 7.62 4.12
C GLU A 194 14.58 8.24 5.51
N PHE A 195 13.58 7.76 6.22
CA PHE A 195 13.27 8.17 7.59
C PHE A 195 13.61 7.06 8.55
N THR A 196 13.91 7.43 9.78
CA THR A 196 14.17 6.50 10.87
C THR A 196 13.22 6.72 12.02
N GLY A 197 12.99 5.65 12.75
CA GLY A 197 12.11 5.68 13.91
C GLY A 197 12.30 4.46 14.79
N SER A 198 11.42 4.31 15.75
CA SER A 198 11.42 3.15 16.66
C SER A 198 10.00 2.67 16.94
N VAL A 199 9.88 1.36 17.16
CA VAL A 199 8.61 0.74 17.58
C VAL A 199 8.23 1.28 18.95
N ARG A 200 7.10 2.00 19.02
CA ARG A 200 6.61 2.62 20.26
C ARG A 200 5.56 1.78 20.96
N GLU A 201 4.65 1.18 20.18
CA GLU A 201 3.51 0.45 20.73
C GLU A 201 3.10 -0.67 19.75
N ILE A 202 2.78 -1.83 20.30
CA ILE A 202 2.18 -2.93 19.55
C ILE A 202 0.77 -3.08 20.12
N GLN A 203 -0.25 -2.95 19.25
CA GLN A 203 -1.64 -3.09 19.70
C GLN A 203 -1.93 -4.55 20.05
N GLY A 204 -2.53 -4.77 21.22
CA GLY A 204 -2.74 -6.10 21.80
C GLY A 204 -3.83 -6.95 21.14
N GLY A 205 -4.23 -6.65 19.89
CA GLY A 205 -5.23 -7.43 19.17
C GLY A 205 -5.15 -7.18 17.65
N ALA A 206 -5.55 -8.20 16.90
CA ALA A 206 -5.63 -8.07 15.44
C ALA A 206 -6.62 -6.96 15.04
N ALA A 207 -6.31 -6.24 13.97
CA ALA A 207 -7.10 -5.09 13.52
C ALA A 207 -8.59 -5.44 13.29
N GLY A 208 -8.89 -6.69 12.90
CA GLY A 208 -10.25 -7.18 12.68
C GLY A 208 -11.09 -7.26 13.97
N VAL A 209 -10.47 -7.40 15.15
CA VAL A 209 -11.18 -7.46 16.45
C VAL A 209 -11.75 -6.10 16.82
N PHE A 210 -11.11 -5.02 16.38
CA PHE A 210 -11.55 -3.64 16.65
C PHE A 210 -12.43 -3.05 15.54
N SER A 211 -12.75 -3.86 14.51
CA SER A 211 -13.67 -3.43 13.45
C SER A 211 -15.10 -3.38 13.97
N LEU A 212 -15.80 -2.27 13.70
CA LEU A 212 -17.23 -2.12 14.02
C LEU A 212 -18.12 -3.10 13.22
N PHE A 213 -17.58 -3.66 12.14
CA PHE A 213 -18.22 -4.69 11.31
C PHE A 213 -17.28 -5.89 11.17
N PRO A 214 -17.18 -6.76 12.20
CA PRO A 214 -16.42 -7.98 12.06
C PRO A 214 -17.02 -8.81 10.93
N GLN A 215 -16.18 -9.30 10.04
CA GLN A 215 -16.61 -10.20 8.95
C GLN A 215 -17.09 -11.52 9.55
N SER A 216 -18.35 -11.60 9.89
CA SER A 216 -18.99 -12.86 10.28
C SER A 216 -19.30 -13.66 9.02
N ASN A 217 -18.54 -14.69 8.74
CA ASN A 217 -18.87 -15.69 7.72
C ASN A 217 -20.07 -16.51 8.19
N THR A 218 -21.27 -16.09 7.80
CA THR A 218 -22.53 -16.80 8.09
C THR A 218 -22.69 -18.13 7.35
N SER A 219 -21.76 -18.49 6.45
CA SER A 219 -21.82 -19.72 5.64
C SER A 219 -21.06 -20.93 6.18
N GLY A 220 -20.54 -20.87 7.43
CA GLY A 220 -19.90 -22.03 8.07
C GLY A 220 -18.59 -22.50 7.48
N ASN A 221 -18.06 -21.82 6.46
CA ASN A 221 -16.79 -22.14 5.83
C ASN A 221 -15.70 -21.24 6.47
N PHE A 222 -14.91 -21.82 7.35
CA PHE A 222 -13.81 -21.12 8.02
C PHE A 222 -12.67 -20.94 7.03
N GLN A 223 -12.63 -19.80 6.33
CA GLN A 223 -11.50 -19.44 5.50
C GLN A 223 -10.50 -18.68 6.39
N LYS A 224 -9.29 -19.24 6.57
CA LYS A 224 -8.20 -18.57 7.26
C LYS A 224 -7.80 -17.34 6.44
N VAL A 225 -8.11 -16.15 6.93
CA VAL A 225 -7.64 -14.88 6.37
C VAL A 225 -6.40 -14.43 7.14
N THR A 226 -5.44 -13.84 6.47
CA THR A 226 -4.27 -13.23 7.11
C THR A 226 -4.76 -12.09 8.01
N GLN A 227 -4.44 -12.18 9.30
CA GLN A 227 -4.73 -11.11 10.24
C GLN A 227 -3.52 -10.21 10.38
N VAL A 228 -3.75 -8.92 10.58
CA VAL A 228 -2.69 -7.93 10.77
C VAL A 228 -2.83 -7.26 12.12
N ILE A 229 -1.70 -6.98 12.74
CA ILE A 229 -1.59 -6.32 14.04
C ILE A 229 -1.00 -4.93 13.81
N PRO A 230 -1.70 -3.86 14.24
CA PRO A 230 -1.17 -2.51 14.13
C PRO A 230 0.00 -2.29 15.09
N VAL A 231 1.07 -1.74 14.55
CA VAL A 231 2.29 -1.35 15.25
C VAL A 231 2.49 0.14 15.05
N LYS A 232 2.57 0.91 16.15
CA LYS A 232 2.88 2.33 16.09
C LYS A 232 4.38 2.55 16.16
N ILE A 233 4.89 3.37 15.26
CA ILE A 233 6.31 3.70 15.11
C ILE A 233 6.45 5.20 15.28
N SER A 234 7.31 5.63 16.17
CA SER A 234 7.70 7.05 16.29
C SER A 234 8.61 7.43 15.14
N ILE A 235 8.58 8.69 14.75
CA ILE A 235 9.50 9.28 13.78
C ILE A 235 10.55 10.06 14.54
N ASP A 236 11.83 9.80 14.29
CA ASP A 236 12.92 10.48 15.00
C ASP A 236 13.17 11.90 14.47
N ASP A 237 13.13 12.06 13.14
CA ASP A 237 13.32 13.34 12.47
C ASP A 237 12.42 13.46 11.24
N LEU A 238 11.69 14.55 11.15
CA LEU A 238 10.82 14.89 10.01
C LEU A 238 11.60 15.48 8.83
N GLN A 239 12.91 15.72 8.97
CA GLN A 239 13.79 16.31 7.94
C GLN A 239 13.25 17.62 7.36
N GLY A 240 12.46 18.36 8.13
CA GLY A 240 11.82 19.61 7.68
C GLY A 240 10.75 19.41 6.61
N LEU A 241 10.33 18.17 6.34
CA LEU A 241 9.27 17.85 5.39
C LEU A 241 7.89 17.86 6.06
N ASN A 242 6.89 18.24 5.29
CA ASN A 242 5.51 18.30 5.76
C ASN A 242 4.86 16.92 5.59
N LEU A 243 4.99 16.07 6.60
CA LEU A 243 4.40 14.74 6.61
C LEU A 243 2.93 14.84 7.07
N VAL A 244 2.02 14.48 6.19
CA VAL A 244 0.57 14.60 6.41
C VAL A 244 -0.02 13.22 6.72
N PRO A 245 -0.88 13.09 7.78
CA PRO A 245 -1.63 11.86 8.03
C PRO A 245 -2.38 11.36 6.80
N GLY A 246 -2.33 10.05 6.56
CA GLY A 246 -2.91 9.41 5.39
C GLY A 246 -1.93 9.13 4.25
N MET A 247 -0.69 9.61 4.30
CA MET A 247 0.35 9.22 3.33
C MET A 247 0.74 7.76 3.53
N ASN A 248 0.93 7.03 2.43
CA ASN A 248 1.41 5.65 2.45
C ASN A 248 2.90 5.59 2.77
N VAL A 249 3.27 4.52 3.43
CA VAL A 249 4.63 4.30 3.94
C VAL A 249 5.02 2.84 3.73
N THR A 250 6.26 2.61 3.30
CA THR A 250 6.89 1.30 3.32
C THR A 250 7.86 1.21 4.49
N VAL A 251 7.67 0.20 5.34
CA VAL A 251 8.38 0.06 6.63
C VAL A 251 9.25 -1.17 6.62
N LYS A 252 10.46 -1.04 7.21
CA LYS A 252 11.38 -2.15 7.49
C LYS A 252 11.80 -2.10 8.95
N ILE A 253 11.39 -3.11 9.73
CA ILE A 253 11.68 -3.23 11.17
C ILE A 253 12.88 -4.18 11.35
N ASP A 254 13.93 -3.75 12.03
CA ASP A 254 15.11 -4.58 12.31
C ASP A 254 14.82 -5.53 13.48
N LYS A 255 14.90 -6.84 13.22
CA LYS A 255 14.68 -7.90 14.22
C LYS A 255 15.83 -8.05 15.23
N ARG A 256 16.97 -7.39 15.00
CA ARG A 256 18.22 -7.62 15.76
C ARG A 256 18.47 -6.59 16.86
N THR A 257 17.72 -5.49 16.87
CA THR A 257 17.88 -4.39 17.86
C THR A 257 16.89 -4.49 18.98
#